data_c5db36706c5bc54552dcf052333b7422
#
_entry.id   c5db36706c5bc54552dcf052333b7422
#
_cell.length_a   1.000
_cell.length_b   1.000
_cell.length_c   1.000
_cell.angle_alpha   90.00
_cell.angle_beta   90.00
_cell.angle_gamma   90.00
#
_symmetry.space_group_name_H-M   'P 1'
#
loop_
_entity.id
_entity.type
_entity.pdbx_description
1 polymer ?
#
loop_
_entity_poly.entity_id
_entity_poly.type
_entity_poly.pdbx_seq_one_letter_code
_entity_poly.pdbx_strand_id
1 'polypeptide(L)'
;MESFIIETKQLTKKYKGQLAVSNVNLHIKKGSIYGLLGRNGAGKTTLMKMLLGLTPPTSGTFTLFDQTLAGHEKQLYPRIGALIETPGFYPNLTGTENLEIFARLRNLNASHTVKNALETVGLPFRDKKLFREYSLGMKQRLG
;
A
#
# COMPACT_ATOMS: atom_id res chain seq x y z
N MET A 1 18.23 1.06 20.94
CA MET A 1 17.50 2.16 20.27
C MET A 1 16.16 1.59 19.77
N GLU A 2 15.06 2.30 19.99
CA GLU A 2 13.78 1.91 19.40
C GLU A 2 13.87 2.11 17.88
N SER A 3 13.64 1.04 17.10
CA SER A 3 13.62 1.07 15.65
C SER A 3 12.21 1.39 15.16
N PHE A 4 12.04 2.49 14.47
CA PHE A 4 10.78 2.87 13.82
C PHE A 4 10.79 2.40 12.37
N ILE A 5 9.73 1.73 11.95
CA ILE A 5 9.57 1.28 10.56
C ILE A 5 9.11 2.44 9.66
N ILE A 6 8.39 3.40 10.23
CA ILE A 6 8.00 4.67 9.59
C ILE A 6 8.24 5.80 10.59
N GLU A 7 9.00 6.80 10.18
CA GLU A 7 9.16 8.04 10.93
C GLU A 7 8.86 9.22 10.00
N THR A 8 8.11 10.22 10.49
CA THR A 8 7.88 11.46 9.76
C THR A 8 8.23 12.66 10.63
N LYS A 9 8.81 13.70 10.02
CA LYS A 9 9.19 14.95 10.71
C LYS A 9 8.55 16.12 10.00
N GLN A 10 7.56 16.76 10.66
CA GLN A 10 6.81 17.91 10.17
C GLN A 10 6.26 17.73 8.76
N LEU A 11 5.83 16.50 8.43
CA LEU A 11 5.39 16.15 7.08
C LEU A 11 4.16 16.94 6.70
N THR A 12 4.24 17.68 5.60
CA THR A 12 3.22 18.64 5.19
C THR A 12 2.93 18.49 3.69
N LYS A 13 1.65 18.55 3.33
CA LYS A 13 1.20 18.64 1.94
C LYS A 13 0.20 19.75 1.74
N LYS A 14 0.50 20.61 0.75
CA LYS A 14 -0.37 21.72 0.32
C LYS A 14 -0.69 21.55 -1.17
N TYR A 15 -1.97 21.64 -1.54
CA TYR A 15 -2.45 21.64 -2.92
C TYR A 15 -3.09 22.99 -3.24
N LYS A 16 -2.60 23.68 -4.28
CA LYS A 16 -3.19 24.96 -4.74
C LYS A 16 -3.57 25.92 -3.58
N GLY A 17 -2.72 26.03 -2.58
CA GLY A 17 -2.97 26.87 -1.42
C GLY A 17 -3.70 26.21 -0.25
N GLN A 18 -4.40 25.10 -0.48
CA GLN A 18 -5.13 24.38 0.57
C GLN A 18 -4.22 23.37 1.27
N LEU A 19 -4.23 23.39 2.59
CA LEU A 19 -3.45 22.47 3.44
C LEU A 19 -4.19 21.14 3.57
N ALA A 20 -3.63 20.08 3.00
CA ALA A 20 -4.20 18.72 3.07
C ALA A 20 -3.63 17.90 4.24
N VAL A 21 -2.34 18.09 4.55
CA VAL A 21 -1.64 17.48 5.68
C VAL A 21 -0.74 18.54 6.28
N SER A 22 -0.73 18.68 7.61
CA SER A 22 -0.01 19.74 8.32
C SER A 22 0.87 19.20 9.43
N ASN A 23 2.19 19.38 9.30
CA ASN A 23 3.20 19.14 10.34
C ASN A 23 3.06 17.79 11.05
N VAL A 24 2.78 16.72 10.31
CA VAL A 24 2.54 15.39 10.89
C VAL A 24 3.87 14.76 11.31
N ASN A 25 3.91 14.33 12.58
CA ASN A 25 5.01 13.58 13.16
C ASN A 25 4.50 12.20 13.56
N LEU A 26 5.01 11.15 12.93
CA LEU A 26 4.69 9.76 13.21
C LEU A 26 5.94 9.00 13.62
N HIS A 27 5.75 8.06 14.54
CA HIS A 27 6.79 7.14 15.00
C HIS A 27 6.15 5.74 15.11
N ILE A 28 6.18 4.98 14.02
CA ILE A 28 5.54 3.66 13.95
C ILE A 28 6.60 2.60 14.18
N LYS A 29 6.44 1.81 15.24
CA LYS A 29 7.36 0.73 15.62
C LYS A 29 7.18 -0.49 14.73
N LYS A 30 8.26 -1.23 14.51
CA LYS A 30 8.21 -2.52 13.83
C LYS A 30 7.28 -3.49 14.57
N GLY A 31 6.46 -4.24 13.83
CA GLY A 31 5.55 -5.25 14.39
C GLY A 31 4.29 -4.68 15.06
N SER A 32 4.07 -3.35 15.01
CA SER A 32 2.87 -2.73 15.53
C SER A 32 1.76 -2.61 14.49
N ILE A 33 0.52 -2.57 14.96
CA ILE A 33 -0.65 -2.12 14.20
C ILE A 33 -0.92 -0.68 14.58
N TYR A 34 -0.87 0.22 13.61
CA TYR A 34 -1.07 1.64 13.83
C TYR A 34 -2.38 2.12 13.18
N GLY A 35 -3.31 2.62 13.97
CA GLY A 35 -4.59 3.15 13.52
C GLY A 35 -4.49 4.64 13.14
N LEU A 36 -4.73 4.98 11.87
CA LEU A 36 -4.83 6.36 11.41
C LEU A 36 -6.31 6.77 11.33
N LEU A 37 -6.78 7.49 12.33
CA LEU A 37 -8.17 7.91 12.46
C LEU A 37 -8.37 9.36 12.03
N GLY A 38 -9.55 9.68 11.51
CA GLY A 38 -9.92 11.03 11.10
C GLY A 38 -11.13 11.04 10.19
N ARG A 39 -11.81 12.21 10.10
CA ARG A 39 -12.99 12.41 9.22
C ARG A 39 -12.58 12.26 7.74
N ASN A 40 -13.59 12.10 6.86
CA ASN A 40 -13.35 12.17 5.42
C ASN A 40 -12.78 13.56 5.05
N GLY A 41 -11.74 13.57 4.21
CA GLY A 41 -11.00 14.79 3.88
C GLY A 41 -9.91 15.20 4.88
N ALA A 42 -9.70 14.47 5.99
CA ALA A 42 -8.67 14.80 6.99
C ALA A 42 -7.22 14.55 6.53
N GLY A 43 -6.98 14.21 5.27
CA GLY A 43 -5.64 14.01 4.72
C GLY A 43 -5.06 12.60 4.88
N LYS A 44 -5.80 11.63 5.42
CA LYS A 44 -5.30 10.24 5.63
C LYS A 44 -4.75 9.61 4.34
N THR A 45 -5.53 9.63 3.26
CA THR A 45 -5.11 9.10 1.96
C THR A 45 -3.92 9.87 1.39
N THR A 46 -3.88 11.18 1.57
CA THR A 46 -2.75 12.03 1.15
C THR A 46 -1.48 11.65 1.90
N LEU A 47 -1.56 11.43 3.21
CA LEU A 47 -0.44 10.98 4.03
C LEU A 47 0.09 9.62 3.54
N MET A 48 -0.79 8.64 3.32
CA MET A 48 -0.39 7.34 2.77
C MET A 48 0.26 7.48 1.38
N LYS A 49 -0.30 8.31 0.49
CA LYS A 49 0.28 8.58 -0.83
C LYS A 49 1.68 9.20 -0.75
N MET A 50 1.93 10.07 0.24
CA MET A 50 3.27 10.63 0.47
C MET A 50 4.25 9.55 0.93
N LEU A 51 3.88 8.72 1.89
CA LEU A 51 4.72 7.62 2.40
C LEU A 51 5.07 6.59 1.33
N LEU A 52 4.18 6.39 0.34
CA LEU A 52 4.42 5.51 -0.80
C LEU A 52 5.13 6.20 -1.99
N GLY A 53 5.50 7.47 -1.85
CA GLY A 53 6.14 8.21 -2.94
C GLY A 53 5.23 8.55 -4.12
N LEU A 54 3.91 8.30 -4.01
CA LEU A 54 2.93 8.60 -5.06
C LEU A 54 2.66 10.10 -5.18
N THR A 55 3.01 10.86 -4.16
CA THR A 55 2.92 12.32 -4.15
C THR A 55 4.05 12.90 -3.31
N PRO A 56 4.84 13.86 -3.81
CA PRO A 56 5.91 14.44 -3.01
C PRO A 56 5.33 15.33 -1.89
N PRO A 57 5.93 15.35 -0.70
CA PRO A 57 5.58 16.33 0.32
C PRO A 57 5.91 17.75 -0.14
N THR A 58 5.20 18.74 0.42
CA THR A 58 5.52 20.16 0.23
C THR A 58 6.67 20.58 1.15
N SER A 59 6.70 20.05 2.37
CA SER A 59 7.79 20.21 3.33
C SER A 59 7.79 19.07 4.34
N GLY A 60 8.85 19.01 5.17
CA GLY A 60 9.10 17.92 6.08
C GLY A 60 9.76 16.73 5.39
N THR A 61 10.08 15.71 6.18
CA THR A 61 10.77 14.51 5.72
C THR A 61 10.13 13.26 6.28
N PHE A 62 10.41 12.12 5.67
CA PHE A 62 10.05 10.83 6.23
C PHE A 62 11.08 9.76 5.88
N THR A 63 11.13 8.73 6.69
CA THR A 63 11.91 7.53 6.46
C THR A 63 11.03 6.29 6.55
N LEU A 64 11.39 5.28 5.76
CA LEU A 64 10.83 3.93 5.81
C LEU A 64 11.97 2.97 6.06
N PHE A 65 11.87 2.12 7.08
CA PHE A 65 12.94 1.20 7.47
C PHE A 65 14.29 1.91 7.67
N ASP A 66 14.28 3.07 8.33
CA ASP A 66 15.43 3.95 8.58
C ASP A 66 16.09 4.55 7.31
N GLN A 67 15.44 4.46 6.16
CA GLN A 67 15.94 4.99 4.88
C GLN A 67 14.98 5.99 4.27
N THR A 68 15.51 7.01 3.58
CA THR A 68 14.69 7.89 2.74
C THR A 68 14.23 7.12 1.51
N LEU A 69 13.00 7.35 1.06
CA LEU A 69 12.46 6.68 -0.11
C LEU A 69 13.21 7.08 -1.39
N ALA A 70 13.49 8.38 -1.54
CA ALA A 70 14.24 8.91 -2.69
C ALA A 70 15.64 8.27 -2.78
N GLY A 71 15.91 7.65 -3.91
CA GLY A 71 17.16 6.94 -4.19
C GLY A 71 17.23 5.49 -3.66
N HIS A 72 16.24 5.05 -2.88
CA HIS A 72 16.19 3.69 -2.32
C HIS A 72 14.93 2.90 -2.76
N GLU A 73 14.21 3.37 -3.75
CA GLU A 73 12.93 2.81 -4.19
C GLU A 73 13.03 1.32 -4.52
N LYS A 74 14.06 0.92 -5.24
CA LYS A 74 14.31 -0.49 -5.63
C LYS A 74 14.50 -1.43 -4.42
N GLN A 75 15.00 -0.91 -3.30
CA GLN A 75 15.23 -1.68 -2.08
C GLN A 75 13.99 -1.68 -1.17
N LEU A 76 13.25 -0.58 -1.14
CA LEU A 76 12.14 -0.38 -0.22
C LEU A 76 10.82 -0.95 -0.75
N TYR A 77 10.48 -0.73 -2.02
CA TYR A 77 9.19 -1.19 -2.56
C TYR A 77 8.94 -2.70 -2.48
N PRO A 78 9.94 -3.60 -2.63
CA PRO A 78 9.71 -5.02 -2.42
C PRO A 78 9.29 -5.40 -0.99
N ARG A 79 9.55 -4.52 -0.02
CA ARG A 79 9.23 -4.71 1.41
C ARG A 79 7.88 -4.10 1.81
N ILE A 80 7.22 -3.40 0.90
CA ILE A 80 5.98 -2.65 1.16
C ILE A 80 4.83 -3.30 0.40
N GLY A 81 3.78 -3.67 1.11
CA GLY A 81 2.46 -3.93 0.56
C GLY A 81 1.56 -2.74 0.85
N ALA A 82 0.80 -2.27 -0.14
CA ALA A 82 -0.11 -1.15 0.05
C ALA A 82 -1.38 -1.32 -0.75
N LEU A 83 -2.50 -1.01 -0.11
CA LEU A 83 -3.80 -0.88 -0.74
C LEU A 83 -4.35 0.50 -0.43
N ILE A 84 -4.58 1.32 -1.47
CA ILE A 84 -5.20 2.63 -1.33
C ILE A 84 -6.54 2.60 -2.08
N GLU A 85 -7.62 2.87 -1.33
CA GLU A 85 -8.99 2.88 -1.84
C GLU A 85 -9.45 1.48 -2.31
N THR A 86 -9.64 1.26 -3.62
CA THR A 86 -10.09 -0.01 -4.18
C THR A 86 -8.96 -0.70 -4.95
N PRO A 87 -8.90 -2.05 -4.92
CA PRO A 87 -7.92 -2.78 -5.72
C PRO A 87 -8.06 -2.47 -7.22
N GLY A 88 -6.96 -2.07 -7.86
CA GLY A 88 -6.90 -1.79 -9.31
C GLY A 88 -6.73 -3.04 -10.15
N PHE A 89 -7.57 -4.07 -9.94
CA PHE A 89 -7.52 -5.31 -10.71
C PHE A 89 -8.31 -5.23 -12.01
N TYR A 90 -7.94 -6.05 -12.97
CA TYR A 90 -8.61 -6.16 -14.27
C TYR A 90 -9.94 -6.91 -14.11
N PRO A 91 -11.09 -6.30 -14.46
CA PRO A 91 -12.41 -6.89 -14.23
C PRO A 91 -12.70 -8.17 -15.02
N ASN A 92 -12.06 -8.30 -16.18
CA ASN A 92 -12.20 -9.41 -17.13
C ASN A 92 -11.19 -10.54 -16.95
N LEU A 93 -10.39 -10.49 -15.90
CA LEU A 93 -9.48 -11.55 -15.49
C LEU A 93 -9.98 -12.21 -14.20
N THR A 94 -9.58 -13.45 -13.98
CA THR A 94 -9.80 -14.17 -12.71
C THR A 94 -8.92 -13.60 -11.60
N GLY A 95 -9.17 -13.96 -10.35
CA GLY A 95 -8.30 -13.59 -9.24
C GLY A 95 -6.87 -14.12 -9.41
N THR A 96 -6.74 -15.35 -9.88
CA THR A 96 -5.43 -15.96 -10.17
C THR A 96 -4.65 -15.18 -11.23
N GLU A 97 -5.27 -14.90 -12.38
CA GLU A 97 -4.64 -14.15 -13.46
C GLU A 97 -4.23 -12.73 -13.05
N ASN A 98 -5.09 -12.06 -12.29
CA ASN A 98 -4.74 -10.75 -11.73
C ASN A 98 -3.49 -10.80 -10.86
N LEU A 99 -3.42 -11.75 -9.91
CA LEU A 99 -2.25 -11.88 -9.03
C LEU A 99 -1.00 -12.33 -9.78
N GLU A 100 -1.12 -13.15 -10.84
CA GLU A 100 0.00 -13.55 -11.69
C GLU A 100 0.68 -12.35 -12.35
N ILE A 101 -0.09 -11.34 -12.79
CA ILE A 101 0.47 -10.09 -13.33
C ILE A 101 1.34 -9.40 -12.28
N PHE A 102 0.84 -9.23 -11.05
CA PHE A 102 1.59 -8.59 -9.98
C PHE A 102 2.81 -9.42 -9.54
N ALA A 103 2.69 -10.74 -9.50
CA ALA A 103 3.81 -11.62 -9.19
C ALA A 103 4.95 -11.48 -10.22
N ARG A 104 4.60 -11.44 -11.52
CA ARG A 104 5.58 -11.22 -12.60
C ARG A 104 6.24 -9.85 -12.52
N LEU A 105 5.49 -8.78 -12.24
CA LEU A 105 6.03 -7.43 -12.06
C LEU A 105 7.03 -7.35 -10.90
N ARG A 106 6.89 -8.22 -9.91
CA ARG A 106 7.79 -8.33 -8.75
C ARG A 106 8.91 -9.39 -8.92
N ASN A 107 9.03 -10.01 -10.10
CA ASN A 107 9.96 -11.11 -10.38
C ASN A 107 9.82 -12.29 -9.41
N LEU A 108 8.58 -12.59 -8.97
CA LEU A 108 8.27 -13.71 -8.10
C LEU A 108 7.87 -14.95 -8.92
N ASN A 109 8.07 -16.14 -8.35
CA ASN A 109 7.51 -17.37 -8.91
C ASN A 109 5.98 -17.30 -8.84
N ALA A 110 5.33 -16.97 -9.96
CA ALA A 110 3.91 -16.66 -10.01
C ALA A 110 3.05 -17.80 -9.48
N SER A 111 3.26 -19.05 -9.95
CA SER A 111 2.38 -20.17 -9.62
C SER A 111 2.33 -20.46 -8.11
N HIS A 112 3.49 -20.58 -7.46
CA HIS A 112 3.55 -20.90 -6.04
C HIS A 112 3.11 -19.71 -5.16
N THR A 113 3.60 -18.51 -5.49
CA THR A 113 3.29 -17.29 -4.71
C THR A 113 1.81 -16.95 -4.77
N VAL A 114 1.20 -17.02 -5.96
CA VAL A 114 -0.23 -16.72 -6.16
C VAL A 114 -1.11 -17.75 -5.45
N LYS A 115 -0.78 -19.03 -5.54
CA LYS A 115 -1.51 -20.08 -4.82
C LYS A 115 -1.51 -19.81 -3.31
N ASN A 116 -0.34 -19.59 -2.72
CA ASN A 116 -0.21 -19.32 -1.27
C ASN A 116 -0.97 -18.06 -0.85
N ALA A 117 -0.89 -16.99 -1.64
CA ALA A 117 -1.60 -15.75 -1.35
C ALA A 117 -3.12 -15.95 -1.34
N LEU A 118 -3.68 -16.64 -2.35
CA LEU A 118 -5.11 -16.93 -2.42
C LEU A 118 -5.57 -17.84 -1.27
N GLU A 119 -4.81 -18.87 -0.94
CA GLU A 119 -5.09 -19.76 0.20
C GLU A 119 -5.08 -18.98 1.53
N THR A 120 -4.12 -18.08 1.73
CA THR A 120 -4.02 -17.25 2.94
C THR A 120 -5.27 -16.41 3.17
N VAL A 121 -5.87 -15.89 2.12
CA VAL A 121 -7.08 -15.04 2.21
C VAL A 121 -8.37 -15.83 1.98
N GLY A 122 -8.32 -17.14 1.88
CA GLY A 122 -9.49 -18.01 1.69
C GLY A 122 -10.20 -17.78 0.35
N LEU A 123 -9.44 -17.52 -0.70
CA LEU A 123 -9.95 -17.44 -2.08
C LEU A 123 -9.48 -18.65 -2.89
N PRO A 124 -10.32 -19.17 -3.82
CA PRO A 124 -9.96 -20.34 -4.59
C PRO A 124 -8.85 -20.04 -5.60
N PHE A 125 -7.88 -20.95 -5.68
CA PHE A 125 -6.86 -20.94 -6.72
C PHE A 125 -7.42 -21.54 -8.00
N ARG A 126 -7.16 -20.89 -9.15
CA ARG A 126 -7.64 -21.30 -10.48
C ARG A 126 -9.17 -21.40 -10.63
N ASP A 127 -9.91 -20.58 -9.89
CA ASP A 127 -11.34 -20.37 -10.13
C ASP A 127 -11.54 -19.65 -11.48
N LYS A 128 -12.58 -20.07 -12.22
CA LYS A 128 -12.96 -19.45 -13.50
C LYS A 128 -13.73 -18.14 -13.33
N LYS A 129 -14.13 -17.81 -12.10
CA LYS A 129 -14.90 -16.61 -11.79
C LYS A 129 -14.09 -15.35 -12.05
N LEU A 130 -14.63 -14.45 -12.86
CA LEU A 130 -13.97 -13.19 -13.18
C LEU A 130 -14.01 -12.20 -12.01
N PHE A 131 -13.01 -11.34 -11.89
CA PHE A 131 -12.95 -10.35 -10.80
C PHE A 131 -14.18 -9.45 -10.72
N ARG A 132 -14.79 -9.08 -11.87
CA ARG A 132 -16.04 -8.31 -11.90
C ARG A 132 -17.19 -8.99 -11.14
N GLU A 133 -17.18 -10.31 -11.08
CA GLU A 133 -18.21 -11.16 -10.46
C GLU A 133 -17.94 -11.42 -8.97
N TYR A 134 -16.80 -10.96 -8.47
CA TYR A 134 -16.46 -11.09 -7.05
C TYR A 134 -17.37 -10.21 -6.20
N SER A 135 -17.79 -10.74 -5.04
CA SER A 135 -18.43 -9.91 -4.01
C SER A 135 -17.45 -8.86 -3.48
N LEU A 136 -17.99 -7.82 -2.84
CA LEU A 136 -17.15 -6.77 -2.23
C LEU A 136 -16.09 -7.37 -1.29
N GLY A 137 -16.48 -8.32 -0.44
CA GLY A 137 -15.55 -8.99 0.47
C GLY A 137 -14.49 -9.83 -0.23
N MET A 138 -14.83 -10.48 -1.37
CA MET A 138 -13.82 -11.18 -2.18
C MET A 138 -12.85 -10.20 -2.83
N LYS A 139 -13.35 -9.07 -3.34
CA LYS A 139 -12.50 -8.01 -3.92
C LYS A 139 -11.54 -7.43 -2.88
N GLN A 140 -12.00 -7.18 -1.67
CA GLN A 140 -11.17 -6.68 -0.58
C GLN A 140 -10.11 -7.69 -0.12
N ARG A 141 -10.45 -8.99 -0.10
CA ARG A 141 -9.50 -10.04 0.27
C ARG A 141 -8.45 -10.29 -0.80
N LEU A 142 -8.76 -10.04 -2.07
CA LEU A 142 -7.79 -10.18 -3.15
C LEU A 142 -6.74 -9.04 -3.14
N GLY A 143 -7.12 -7.81 -2.72
CA GLY A 143 -6.22 -6.65 -2.59
C GLY A 143 -5.31 -6.74 -1.40
#